data_e35f7e4bef5182741e9cba1e5a990e27
#
_entry.id   e35f7e4bef5182741e9cba1e5a990e27
#
_cell.length_a   1.000
_cell.length_b   1.000
_cell.length_c   1.000
_cell.angle_alpha   90.00
_cell.angle_beta   90.00
_cell.angle_gamma   90.00
#
_symmetry.space_group_name_H-M   'P 1'
#
loop_
_entity.id
_entity.type
_entity.pdbx_description
1 polymer ?
#
loop_
_entity_poly.entity_id
_entity_poly.type
_entity_poly.pdbx_seq_one_letter_code
_entity_poly.pdbx_strand_id
1 'polypeptide(L)'
;MTHRAWFIAILSPFLVTLVAFAATAQSPEPLVLADLRVSGVAVDDDSTSVRQRLGAPVSVDANVFHYRDLDILLKEGRVAILTITGPSRATPRGLRVGDAADDAARRYRPCHADSTLIQICYNTRSFDERVILVAVTRVRVSRIDIGRIIHEP
;
A
#
# COMPACT_ATOMS: atom_id res chain seq x y z
N MET A 1 11.13 69.67 -44.19
CA MET A 1 12.14 68.73 -43.63
C MET A 1 11.38 67.72 -42.79
N THR A 2 11.12 66.56 -43.36
CA THR A 2 10.23 65.55 -42.76
C THR A 2 11.07 64.30 -42.38
N HIS A 3 11.26 64.05 -41.06
CA HIS A 3 11.89 62.89 -40.59
C HIS A 3 10.86 61.76 -40.38
N ARG A 4 10.97 60.69 -41.19
CA ARG A 4 10.21 59.45 -41.04
C ARG A 4 10.96 58.57 -40.09
N ALA A 5 10.40 58.28 -38.89
CA ALA A 5 10.86 57.27 -37.97
C ALA A 5 10.30 55.89 -38.41
N TRP A 6 11.19 54.95 -38.65
CA TRP A 6 10.86 53.53 -38.93
C TRP A 6 10.83 52.77 -37.61
N PHE A 7 9.65 52.25 -37.23
CA PHE A 7 9.54 51.28 -36.11
C PHE A 7 9.71 49.88 -36.68
N ILE A 8 10.81 49.22 -36.28
CA ILE A 8 11.03 47.80 -36.54
C ILE A 8 10.38 47.02 -35.39
N ALA A 9 9.26 46.36 -35.70
CA ALA A 9 8.62 45.42 -34.77
C ALA A 9 9.36 44.08 -34.82
N ILE A 10 10.07 43.76 -33.75
CA ILE A 10 10.73 42.45 -33.56
C ILE A 10 9.66 41.48 -33.01
N LEU A 11 9.11 40.63 -33.88
CA LEU A 11 8.27 39.50 -33.50
C LEU A 11 9.20 38.39 -33.00
N SER A 12 9.22 38.16 -31.69
CA SER A 12 9.90 37.01 -31.07
C SER A 12 8.94 35.82 -31.07
N PRO A 13 9.24 34.71 -31.75
CA PRO A 13 8.43 33.51 -31.63
C PRO A 13 8.78 32.80 -30.30
N PHE A 14 7.86 32.87 -29.34
CA PHE A 14 7.92 32.01 -28.16
C PHE A 14 7.67 30.54 -28.59
N LEU A 15 8.73 29.78 -28.69
CA LEU A 15 8.68 28.32 -28.88
C LEU A 15 8.24 27.68 -27.56
N VAL A 16 6.96 27.43 -27.42
CA VAL A 16 6.43 26.63 -26.27
C VAL A 16 6.75 25.17 -26.53
N THR A 17 7.84 24.68 -25.96
CA THR A 17 8.17 23.26 -25.94
C THR A 17 7.23 22.55 -24.96
N LEU A 18 6.22 21.86 -25.50
CA LEU A 18 5.33 20.99 -24.76
C LEU A 18 6.14 19.74 -24.38
N VAL A 19 6.68 19.69 -23.15
CA VAL A 19 7.29 18.47 -22.59
C VAL A 19 6.15 17.54 -22.21
N ALA A 20 5.82 16.60 -23.08
CA ALA A 20 4.91 15.49 -22.75
C ALA A 20 5.62 14.60 -21.73
N PHE A 21 5.25 14.71 -20.46
CA PHE A 21 5.57 13.71 -19.46
C PHE A 21 4.80 12.42 -19.82
N ALA A 22 5.46 11.51 -20.52
CA ALA A 22 4.99 10.14 -20.63
C ALA A 22 5.07 9.53 -19.24
N ALA A 23 3.93 9.48 -18.52
CA ALA A 23 3.80 8.67 -17.34
C ALA A 23 3.97 7.21 -17.79
N THR A 24 5.17 6.67 -17.64
CA THR A 24 5.41 5.24 -17.79
C THR A 24 4.60 4.55 -16.71
N ALA A 25 3.47 3.94 -17.12
CA ALA A 25 2.71 3.05 -16.28
C ALA A 25 3.62 1.84 -15.97
N GLN A 26 4.34 1.91 -14.86
CA GLN A 26 5.13 0.79 -14.37
C GLN A 26 4.16 -0.35 -14.08
N SER A 27 4.36 -1.48 -14.77
CA SER A 27 3.63 -2.71 -14.44
C SER A 27 3.89 -3.02 -12.96
N PRO A 28 2.83 -3.24 -12.16
CA PRO A 28 3.01 -3.49 -10.74
C PRO A 28 3.90 -4.72 -10.54
N GLU A 29 4.94 -4.55 -9.73
CA GLU A 29 5.86 -5.62 -9.40
C GLU A 29 5.16 -6.70 -8.55
N PRO A 30 5.57 -7.97 -8.65
CA PRO A 30 5.10 -9.03 -7.76
C PRO A 30 5.30 -8.66 -6.29
N LEU A 31 4.50 -9.25 -5.40
CA LEU A 31 4.63 -9.10 -3.96
C LEU A 31 6.03 -9.53 -3.50
N VAL A 32 6.69 -8.70 -2.69
CA VAL A 32 8.02 -8.98 -2.12
C VAL A 32 7.99 -8.89 -0.60
N LEU A 33 9.02 -9.42 0.08
CA LEU A 33 9.09 -9.40 1.55
C LEU A 33 8.96 -7.99 2.15
N ALA A 34 9.43 -6.95 1.42
CA ALA A 34 9.29 -5.56 1.84
C ALA A 34 7.83 -5.11 1.93
N ASP A 35 6.91 -5.77 1.22
CA ASP A 35 5.47 -5.48 1.26
C ASP A 35 4.79 -6.03 2.53
N LEU A 36 5.45 -6.96 3.24
CA LEU A 36 4.91 -7.62 4.43
C LEU A 36 5.21 -6.85 5.71
N ARG A 37 5.00 -5.53 5.67
CA ARG A 37 5.20 -4.66 6.83
C ARG A 37 4.21 -3.51 6.89
N VAL A 38 3.98 -2.99 8.10
CA VAL A 38 3.19 -1.78 8.35
C VAL A 38 3.89 -0.97 9.44
N SER A 39 4.11 0.32 9.22
CA SER A 39 4.70 1.24 10.20
C SER A 39 6.02 0.73 10.79
N GLY A 40 6.84 0.08 9.98
CA GLY A 40 8.14 -0.48 10.39
C GLY A 40 8.08 -1.88 11.01
N VAL A 41 6.91 -2.39 11.36
CA VAL A 41 6.71 -3.76 11.86
C VAL A 41 6.50 -4.71 10.68
N ALA A 42 7.22 -5.82 10.67
CA ALA A 42 7.11 -6.85 9.63
C ALA A 42 6.46 -8.13 10.19
N VAL A 43 5.93 -8.94 9.29
CA VAL A 43 5.58 -10.33 9.59
C VAL A 43 6.85 -11.05 10.08
N ASP A 44 6.73 -11.91 11.07
CA ASP A 44 7.80 -12.64 11.79
C ASP A 44 8.61 -11.81 12.81
N ASP A 45 8.41 -10.49 12.94
CA ASP A 45 8.99 -9.72 14.04
C ASP A 45 8.51 -10.25 15.38
N ASP A 46 9.37 -10.21 16.39
CA ASP A 46 8.99 -10.57 17.76
C ASP A 46 8.21 -9.45 18.47
N SER A 47 7.46 -9.80 19.51
CA SER A 47 6.61 -8.87 20.25
C SER A 47 7.38 -7.72 20.91
N THR A 48 8.65 -7.90 21.25
CA THR A 48 9.52 -6.87 21.82
C THR A 48 9.85 -5.83 20.77
N SER A 49 10.24 -6.26 19.57
CA SER A 49 10.49 -5.40 18.42
C SER A 49 9.26 -4.59 18.03
N VAL A 50 8.06 -5.19 18.09
CA VAL A 50 6.79 -4.48 17.86
C VAL A 50 6.64 -3.32 18.85
N ARG A 51 6.81 -3.57 20.14
CA ARG A 51 6.68 -2.54 21.19
C ARG A 51 7.77 -1.47 21.10
N GLN A 52 8.97 -1.84 20.72
CA GLN A 52 10.05 -0.85 20.50
C GLN A 52 9.73 0.13 19.37
N ARG A 53 9.07 -0.32 18.30
CA ARG A 53 8.75 0.51 17.12
C ARG A 53 7.46 1.30 17.28
N LEU A 54 6.44 0.72 17.89
CA LEU A 54 5.10 1.31 17.97
C LEU A 54 4.74 1.86 19.36
N GLY A 55 5.57 1.58 20.36
CA GLY A 55 5.24 1.87 21.76
C GLY A 55 4.31 0.81 22.38
N ALA A 56 3.70 1.17 23.50
CA ALA A 56 2.71 0.30 24.15
C ALA A 56 1.43 0.23 23.30
N PRO A 57 0.82 -0.96 23.13
CA PRO A 57 -0.49 -1.07 22.52
C PRO A 57 -1.57 -0.38 23.36
N VAL A 58 -2.65 0.08 22.71
CA VAL A 58 -3.83 0.66 23.39
C VAL A 58 -4.51 -0.39 24.27
N SER A 59 -4.58 -1.62 23.76
CA SER A 59 -5.07 -2.79 24.51
C SER A 59 -4.43 -4.06 23.97
N VAL A 60 -4.51 -5.12 24.77
CA VAL A 60 -4.08 -6.46 24.42
C VAL A 60 -5.24 -7.40 24.70
N ASP A 61 -5.64 -8.18 23.71
CA ASP A 61 -6.64 -9.22 23.84
C ASP A 61 -6.05 -10.54 23.34
N ALA A 62 -5.91 -11.51 24.27
CA ALA A 62 -5.21 -12.78 24.03
C ALA A 62 -3.85 -12.54 23.35
N ASN A 63 -3.74 -12.89 22.08
CA ASN A 63 -2.53 -12.75 21.28
C ASN A 63 -2.58 -11.57 20.30
N VAL A 64 -3.54 -10.64 20.45
CA VAL A 64 -3.70 -9.48 19.57
C VAL A 64 -3.28 -8.20 20.30
N PHE A 65 -2.34 -7.49 19.72
CA PHE A 65 -1.97 -6.13 20.14
C PHE A 65 -2.78 -5.13 19.32
N HIS A 66 -3.59 -4.33 20.00
CA HIS A 66 -4.40 -3.29 19.38
C HIS A 66 -3.68 -1.95 19.44
N TYR A 67 -3.45 -1.35 18.28
CA TYR A 67 -2.96 0.00 18.10
C TYR A 67 -4.01 0.83 17.35
N ARG A 68 -3.81 2.13 17.27
CA ARG A 68 -4.69 2.97 16.46
C ARG A 68 -4.59 2.56 14.97
N ASP A 69 -5.71 2.13 14.39
CA ASP A 69 -5.86 1.70 13.00
C ASP A 69 -4.97 0.51 12.59
N LEU A 70 -4.49 -0.27 13.57
CA LEU A 70 -3.64 -1.44 13.32
C LEU A 70 -3.79 -2.47 14.43
N ASP A 71 -4.19 -3.67 14.07
CA ASP A 71 -4.17 -4.84 14.95
C ASP A 71 -3.03 -5.78 14.55
N ILE A 72 -2.37 -6.37 15.53
CA ILE A 72 -1.23 -7.28 15.31
C ILE A 72 -1.51 -8.59 16.02
N LEU A 73 -1.78 -9.64 15.24
CA LEU A 73 -1.90 -10.99 15.76
C LEU A 73 -0.52 -11.61 15.92
N LEU A 74 -0.24 -12.10 17.13
CA LEU A 74 0.98 -12.85 17.44
C LEU A 74 0.67 -14.36 17.50
N LYS A 75 1.52 -15.15 16.88
CA LYS A 75 1.56 -16.61 17.04
C LYS A 75 2.95 -16.97 17.53
N GLU A 76 3.03 -17.70 18.66
CA GLU A 76 4.32 -18.08 19.28
C GLU A 76 5.26 -16.89 19.54
N GLY A 77 4.68 -15.73 19.95
CA GLY A 77 5.42 -14.50 20.24
C GLY A 77 5.92 -13.73 19.01
N ARG A 78 5.56 -14.15 17.80
CA ARG A 78 5.92 -13.50 16.54
C ARG A 78 4.71 -12.98 15.80
N VAL A 79 4.89 -11.92 15.04
CA VAL A 79 3.86 -11.33 14.19
C VAL A 79 3.44 -12.33 13.11
N ALA A 80 2.21 -12.79 13.18
CA ALA A 80 1.60 -13.65 12.17
C ALA A 80 0.80 -12.82 11.16
N ILE A 81 0.01 -11.85 11.63
CA ILE A 81 -0.84 -11.00 10.79
C ILE A 81 -0.79 -9.56 11.29
N LEU A 82 -0.68 -8.64 10.34
CA LEU A 82 -0.85 -7.20 10.51
C LEU A 82 -2.16 -6.80 9.85
N THR A 83 -3.14 -6.32 10.62
CA THR A 83 -4.46 -5.91 10.13
C THR A 83 -4.60 -4.40 10.18
N ILE A 84 -4.65 -3.74 9.02
CA ILE A 84 -4.96 -2.31 8.92
C ILE A 84 -6.48 -2.16 8.99
N THR A 85 -6.96 -1.47 10.02
CA THR A 85 -8.38 -1.28 10.32
C THR A 85 -8.88 0.14 10.04
N GLY A 86 -7.98 1.07 9.75
CA GLY A 86 -8.35 2.47 9.51
C GLY A 86 -7.39 3.22 8.59
N PRO A 87 -7.76 4.46 8.22
CA PRO A 87 -7.10 5.20 7.14
C PRO A 87 -5.75 5.81 7.52
N SER A 88 -5.39 5.87 8.82
CA SER A 88 -4.13 6.48 9.26
C SER A 88 -2.91 5.62 8.94
N ARG A 89 -3.10 4.36 8.60
CA ARG A 89 -2.04 3.42 8.23
C ARG A 89 -2.12 3.07 6.76
N ALA A 90 -0.96 2.74 6.19
CA ALA A 90 -0.85 2.32 4.80
C ALA A 90 0.07 1.11 4.68
N THR A 91 -0.15 0.31 3.64
CA THR A 91 0.83 -0.68 3.20
C THR A 91 2.07 0.02 2.62
N PRO A 92 3.21 -0.67 2.44
CA PRO A 92 4.41 -0.09 1.81
C PRO A 92 4.15 0.52 0.42
N ARG A 93 3.22 -0.04 -0.36
CA ARG A 93 2.82 0.52 -1.66
C ARG A 93 1.71 1.56 -1.56
N GLY A 94 1.41 2.04 -0.35
CA GLY A 94 0.50 3.16 -0.09
C GLY A 94 -0.98 2.83 -0.13
N LEU A 95 -1.40 1.54 -0.16
CA LEU A 95 -2.81 1.16 -0.06
C LEU A 95 -3.34 1.42 1.36
N ARG A 96 -4.53 2.01 1.46
CA ARG A 96 -5.18 2.39 2.72
C ARG A 96 -6.62 1.88 2.79
N VAL A 97 -7.12 1.76 4.00
CA VAL A 97 -8.58 1.66 4.22
C VAL A 97 -9.24 2.94 3.73
N GLY A 98 -10.32 2.79 2.95
CA GLY A 98 -11.03 3.87 2.29
C GLY A 98 -10.64 4.11 0.82
N ASP A 99 -9.51 3.58 0.34
CA ASP A 99 -9.13 3.62 -1.08
C ASP A 99 -10.15 2.89 -1.97
N ALA A 100 -10.12 3.15 -3.28
CA ALA A 100 -10.95 2.40 -4.22
C ALA A 100 -10.53 0.90 -4.23
N ALA A 101 -11.50 0.00 -4.38
CA ALA A 101 -11.23 -1.44 -4.38
C ALA A 101 -10.19 -1.86 -5.45
N ASP A 102 -10.25 -1.24 -6.63
CA ASP A 102 -9.31 -1.51 -7.73
C ASP A 102 -7.88 -1.07 -7.44
N ASP A 103 -7.66 -0.22 -6.44
CA ASP A 103 -6.31 0.22 -6.06
C ASP A 103 -5.46 -0.94 -5.56
N ALA A 104 -6.05 -1.96 -4.95
CA ALA A 104 -5.34 -3.17 -4.53
C ALA A 104 -4.72 -3.87 -5.74
N ALA A 105 -5.51 -4.14 -6.78
CA ALA A 105 -5.03 -4.78 -8.00
C ALA A 105 -4.06 -3.90 -8.81
N ARG A 106 -4.15 -2.58 -8.69
CA ARG A 106 -3.18 -1.66 -9.33
C ARG A 106 -1.82 -1.67 -8.63
N ARG A 107 -1.81 -1.81 -7.30
CA ARG A 107 -0.58 -1.73 -6.49
C ARG A 107 0.08 -3.09 -6.27
N TYR A 108 -0.74 -4.15 -6.24
CA TYR A 108 -0.29 -5.51 -5.96
C TYR A 108 -0.76 -6.45 -7.06
N ARG A 109 0.16 -7.15 -7.71
CA ARG A 109 -0.15 -8.16 -8.72
C ARG A 109 0.70 -9.41 -8.49
N PRO A 110 0.18 -10.60 -8.79
CA PRO A 110 -1.21 -10.87 -9.16
C PRO A 110 -2.15 -10.77 -7.95
N CYS A 111 -3.34 -10.21 -8.16
CA CYS A 111 -4.43 -10.29 -7.20
C CYS A 111 -5.60 -11.03 -7.84
N HIS A 112 -6.24 -11.89 -7.07
CA HIS A 112 -7.43 -12.64 -7.49
C HIS A 112 -8.58 -12.26 -6.57
N ALA A 113 -9.77 -12.07 -7.15
CA ALA A 113 -10.99 -11.96 -6.35
C ALA A 113 -11.35 -13.38 -5.86
N ASP A 114 -11.34 -13.57 -4.54
CA ASP A 114 -11.81 -14.81 -3.91
C ASP A 114 -13.34 -14.78 -3.74
N SER A 115 -13.87 -13.58 -3.59
CA SER A 115 -15.30 -13.31 -3.52
C SER A 115 -15.57 -11.87 -3.96
N THR A 116 -16.82 -11.45 -3.98
CA THR A 116 -17.19 -10.05 -4.22
C THR A 116 -16.67 -9.09 -3.12
N LEU A 117 -16.19 -9.65 -2.00
CA LEU A 117 -15.79 -8.89 -0.81
C LEU A 117 -14.30 -9.01 -0.49
N ILE A 118 -13.57 -9.93 -1.12
CA ILE A 118 -12.16 -10.19 -0.79
C ILE A 118 -11.33 -10.31 -2.07
N GLN A 119 -10.23 -9.59 -2.12
CA GLN A 119 -9.16 -9.75 -3.10
C GLN A 119 -7.92 -10.31 -2.40
N ILE A 120 -7.31 -11.32 -2.99
CA ILE A 120 -6.12 -11.97 -2.45
C ILE A 120 -4.96 -11.71 -3.39
N CYS A 121 -3.87 -11.15 -2.85
CA CYS A 121 -2.65 -10.86 -3.58
C CYS A 121 -1.53 -11.78 -3.09
N TYR A 122 -0.93 -12.57 -3.95
CA TYR A 122 0.08 -13.56 -3.61
C TYR A 122 1.48 -13.16 -4.05
N ASN A 123 2.46 -13.70 -3.33
CA ASN A 123 3.80 -13.87 -3.88
C ASN A 123 3.85 -15.19 -4.68
N THR A 124 3.79 -15.09 -6.01
CA THR A 124 3.76 -16.27 -6.89
C THR A 124 5.10 -17.00 -7.05
N ARG A 125 6.19 -16.44 -6.52
CA ARG A 125 7.55 -17.03 -6.71
C ARG A 125 7.94 -18.07 -5.68
N SER A 126 7.18 -18.22 -4.63
CA SER A 126 7.38 -19.27 -3.64
C SER A 126 6.02 -19.75 -3.17
N PHE A 127 5.89 -21.04 -2.89
CA PHE A 127 4.81 -21.61 -2.08
C PHE A 127 4.85 -21.07 -0.63
N ASP A 128 5.47 -19.90 -0.43
CA ASP A 128 5.51 -19.18 0.81
C ASP A 128 4.12 -18.59 1.01
N GLU A 129 3.41 -19.07 1.99
CA GLU A 129 2.02 -18.78 2.36
C GLU A 129 1.77 -17.32 2.74
N ARG A 130 2.60 -16.40 2.27
CA ARG A 130 2.52 -14.97 2.56
C ARG A 130 1.60 -14.27 1.58
N VAL A 131 0.63 -13.55 2.13
CA VAL A 131 -0.43 -12.90 1.36
C VAL A 131 -0.71 -11.50 1.86
N ILE A 132 -1.30 -10.70 1.00
CA ILE A 132 -2.06 -9.51 1.35
C ILE A 132 -3.50 -9.80 0.99
N LEU A 133 -4.37 -9.84 1.99
CA LEU A 133 -5.81 -9.95 1.85
C LEU A 133 -6.40 -8.55 1.94
N VAL A 134 -7.19 -8.17 0.96
CA VAL A 134 -7.87 -6.87 0.93
C VAL A 134 -9.36 -7.12 0.99
N ALA A 135 -9.97 -6.84 2.13
CA ALA A 135 -11.41 -6.84 2.25
C ALA A 135 -11.98 -5.56 1.64
N VAL A 136 -13.00 -5.69 0.82
CA VAL A 136 -13.69 -4.58 0.20
C VAL A 136 -15.15 -4.55 0.63
N THR A 137 -15.69 -3.36 0.83
CA THR A 137 -17.11 -3.15 1.06
C THR A 137 -17.65 -2.29 -0.06
N ARG A 138 -18.48 -2.86 -0.94
CA ARG A 138 -18.95 -2.24 -2.17
C ARG A 138 -17.76 -1.90 -3.09
N VAL A 139 -17.34 -0.64 -3.11
CA VAL A 139 -16.29 -0.13 -4.01
C VAL A 139 -15.04 0.37 -3.28
N ARG A 140 -14.95 0.14 -1.97
CA ARG A 140 -13.85 0.66 -1.14
C ARG A 140 -13.19 -0.44 -0.32
N VAL A 141 -11.89 -0.27 -0.10
CA VAL A 141 -11.10 -1.07 0.84
C VAL A 141 -11.63 -0.83 2.26
N SER A 142 -12.04 -1.87 2.95
CA SER A 142 -12.55 -1.82 4.33
C SER A 142 -11.54 -2.33 5.36
N ARG A 143 -10.68 -3.27 4.96
CA ARG A 143 -9.63 -3.86 5.82
C ARG A 143 -8.51 -4.41 4.94
N ILE A 144 -7.29 -4.43 5.45
CA ILE A 144 -6.14 -5.03 4.78
C ILE A 144 -5.42 -5.92 5.80
N ASP A 145 -5.33 -7.21 5.51
CA ASP A 145 -4.57 -8.18 6.29
C ASP A 145 -3.30 -8.54 5.54
N ILE A 146 -2.17 -8.44 6.22
CA ILE A 146 -0.84 -8.78 5.71
C ILE A 146 -0.27 -9.86 6.60
N GLY A 147 -0.03 -11.04 6.06
CA GLY A 147 0.44 -12.13 6.89
C GLY A 147 0.68 -13.42 6.15
N ARG A 148 0.75 -14.49 6.91
CA ARG A 148 0.79 -15.86 6.41
C ARG A 148 -0.60 -16.46 6.41
N ILE A 149 -0.93 -17.27 5.41
CA ILE A 149 -2.09 -18.16 5.48
C ILE A 149 -1.76 -19.22 6.55
N ILE A 150 -2.51 -19.18 7.63
CA ILE A 150 -2.40 -20.20 8.69
C ILE A 150 -3.34 -21.32 8.28
N HIS A 151 -2.79 -22.43 7.78
CA HIS A 151 -3.54 -23.66 7.68
C HIS A 151 -3.63 -24.23 9.10
N GLU A 152 -4.81 -24.27 9.68
CA GLU A 152 -5.06 -25.07 10.88
C GLU A 152 -5.03 -26.55 10.46
N PRO A 153 -4.35 -27.40 11.22
CA PRO A 153 -4.26 -28.83 10.95
C PRO A 153 -5.60 -29.55 11.12
#